data_5e0040d4f1e7e3594bd25b658a583c11
#
_entry.id   5e0040d4f1e7e3594bd25b658a583c11
#
_cell.length_a   1.000
_cell.length_b   1.000
_cell.length_c   1.000
_cell.angle_alpha   90.00
_cell.angle_beta   90.00
_cell.angle_gamma   90.00
#
_symmetry.space_group_name_H-M   'P 1'
#
loop_
_entity.id
_entity.type
_entity.pdbx_description
1 polymer ?
#
loop_
_entity_poly.entity_id
_entity_poly.type
_entity_poly.pdbx_seq_one_letter_code
_entity_poly.pdbx_strand_id
1 'polypeptide(L)'
;MLYLEDLKIGDRFISREYEITLDEIKQFASHYDPQPFHTDEELAKKDPIFKGIAASGWHTSAITMRLWTECMPIHGGLVGSESSLRWPRPTRPGDRIHVEAEISAITPSKTKLDRGIVSYVTQALNQHGDVLLISTTRIVVFKKNV
;
A
#
# COMPACT_ATOMS: atom_id res chain seq x y z
N MET A 1 -2.52 -5.28 -19.65
CA MET A 1 -3.31 -4.19 -19.06
C MET A 1 -4.73 -4.67 -18.85
N LEU A 2 -5.26 -4.44 -17.66
CA LEU A 2 -6.60 -4.90 -17.24
C LEU A 2 -7.60 -3.76 -17.30
N TYR A 3 -8.77 -4.08 -17.80
CA TYR A 3 -9.93 -3.19 -17.87
C TYR A 3 -11.01 -3.70 -16.91
N LEU A 4 -12.09 -2.95 -16.76
CA LEU A 4 -13.15 -3.30 -15.81
C LEU A 4 -13.72 -4.70 -16.04
N GLU A 5 -13.90 -5.08 -17.29
CA GLU A 5 -14.44 -6.39 -17.67
C GLU A 5 -13.50 -7.56 -17.39
N ASP A 6 -12.21 -7.28 -17.24
CA ASP A 6 -11.20 -8.31 -16.96
C ASP A 6 -11.13 -8.68 -15.47
N LEU A 7 -11.77 -7.88 -14.62
CA LEU A 7 -11.69 -8.01 -13.16
C LEU A 7 -12.89 -8.74 -12.57
N LYS A 8 -12.63 -9.54 -11.56
CA LYS A 8 -13.67 -10.28 -10.82
C LYS A 8 -13.45 -10.15 -9.31
N ILE A 9 -14.54 -10.17 -8.55
CA ILE A 9 -14.47 -10.27 -7.09
C ILE A 9 -13.72 -11.55 -6.74
N GLY A 10 -12.76 -11.44 -5.85
CA GLY A 10 -11.88 -12.56 -5.45
C GLY A 10 -10.56 -12.65 -6.21
N ASP A 11 -10.38 -11.88 -7.29
CA ASP A 11 -9.09 -11.80 -7.98
C ASP A 11 -8.02 -11.32 -7.01
N ARG A 12 -6.86 -11.99 -7.03
CA ARG A 12 -5.74 -11.70 -6.14
C ARG A 12 -4.52 -11.26 -6.91
N PHE A 13 -3.82 -10.30 -6.34
CA PHE A 13 -2.57 -9.77 -6.88
C PHE A 13 -1.51 -9.83 -5.77
N ILE A 14 -0.38 -10.44 -6.06
CA ILE A 14 0.73 -10.59 -5.12
C ILE A 14 1.95 -9.93 -5.74
N SER A 15 2.59 -9.03 -4.98
CA SER A 15 3.76 -8.29 -5.46
C SER A 15 5.07 -9.04 -5.19
N ARG A 16 6.15 -8.52 -5.80
CA ARG A 16 7.51 -8.85 -5.37
C ARG A 16 7.78 -8.33 -3.97
N GLU A 17 8.90 -8.74 -3.40
CA GLU A 17 9.39 -8.14 -2.16
C GLU A 17 10.13 -6.84 -2.44
N TYR A 18 10.00 -5.89 -1.51
CA TYR A 18 10.74 -4.63 -1.46
C TYR A 18 11.47 -4.56 -0.13
N GLU A 19 12.80 -4.45 -0.13
CA GLU A 19 13.59 -4.28 1.09
C GLU A 19 13.71 -2.79 1.43
N ILE A 20 13.23 -2.41 2.62
CA ILE A 20 13.35 -1.05 3.11
C ILE A 20 14.65 -0.90 3.92
N THR A 21 15.42 0.14 3.63
CA THR A 21 16.68 0.40 4.33
C THR A 21 16.53 1.47 5.41
N LEU A 22 17.45 1.47 6.38
CA LEU A 22 17.50 2.51 7.41
C LEU A 22 17.65 3.91 6.78
N ASP A 23 18.50 4.04 5.76
CA ASP A 23 18.72 5.32 5.09
C ASP A 23 17.45 5.84 4.44
N GLU A 24 16.68 4.96 3.77
CA GLU A 24 15.40 5.34 3.19
C GLU A 24 14.40 5.80 4.25
N ILE A 25 14.32 5.09 5.38
CA ILE A 25 13.43 5.45 6.49
C ILE A 25 13.70 6.86 6.97
N LYS A 26 14.97 7.17 7.23
CA LYS A 26 15.38 8.50 7.70
C LYS A 26 15.15 9.57 6.65
N GLN A 27 15.46 9.29 5.40
CA GLN A 27 15.30 10.23 4.29
C GLN A 27 13.83 10.59 4.07
N PHE A 28 12.94 9.61 3.98
CA PHE A 28 11.51 9.86 3.85
C PHE A 28 10.98 10.67 5.03
N ALA A 29 11.31 10.23 6.24
CA ALA A 29 10.83 10.88 7.45
C ALA A 29 11.33 12.31 7.58
N SER A 30 12.57 12.58 7.21
CA SER A 30 13.13 13.95 7.24
C SER A 30 12.34 14.92 6.36
N HIS A 31 11.76 14.43 5.27
CA HIS A 31 10.97 15.25 4.35
C HIS A 31 9.49 15.35 4.74
N TYR A 32 8.89 14.26 5.25
CA TYR A 32 7.44 14.16 5.35
C TYR A 32 6.90 13.83 6.74
N ASP A 33 7.75 13.32 7.65
CA ASP A 33 7.32 12.88 8.98
C ASP A 33 8.51 12.96 9.96
N PRO A 34 9.02 14.17 10.23
CA PRO A 34 10.27 14.37 11.00
C PRO A 34 10.05 14.17 12.49
N GLN A 35 9.74 12.95 12.89
CA GLN A 35 9.56 12.58 14.30
C GLN A 35 10.73 11.70 14.79
N PRO A 36 11.11 11.80 16.08
CA PRO A 36 12.32 11.14 16.59
C PRO A 36 12.38 9.64 16.34
N PHE A 37 11.27 8.93 16.50
CA PHE A 37 11.21 7.47 16.31
C PHE A 37 11.34 7.03 14.83
N HIS A 38 11.40 7.98 13.90
CA HIS A 38 11.65 7.73 12.46
C HIS A 38 13.00 8.28 12.00
N THR A 39 13.63 9.16 12.79
CA THR A 39 14.82 9.91 12.33
C THR A 39 16.05 9.71 13.23
N ASP A 40 15.88 9.32 14.48
CA ASP A 40 16.97 9.23 15.47
C ASP A 40 16.93 7.86 16.16
N GLU A 41 17.94 7.04 15.91
CA GLU A 41 18.01 5.67 16.43
C GLU A 41 18.07 5.61 17.96
N GLU A 42 18.80 6.52 18.60
CA GLU A 42 18.94 6.53 20.04
C GLU A 42 17.65 6.97 20.75
N LEU A 43 16.98 7.98 20.20
CA LEU A 43 15.69 8.42 20.73
C LEU A 43 14.60 7.39 20.46
N ALA A 44 14.64 6.75 19.29
CA ALA A 44 13.69 5.70 18.94
C ALA A 44 13.75 4.51 19.91
N LYS A 45 14.95 4.11 20.35
CA LYS A 45 15.12 3.02 21.34
C LYS A 45 14.43 3.31 22.67
N LYS A 46 14.31 4.58 23.03
CA LYS A 46 13.68 5.03 24.28
C LYS A 46 12.18 5.24 24.14
N ASP A 47 11.68 5.20 22.91
CA ASP A 47 10.25 5.38 22.67
C ASP A 47 9.45 4.20 23.23
N PRO A 48 8.43 4.45 24.07
CA PRO A 48 7.70 3.37 24.75
C PRO A 48 6.80 2.54 23.81
N ILE A 49 6.49 3.07 22.65
CA ILE A 49 5.61 2.41 21.65
C ILE A 49 6.46 1.69 20.61
N PHE A 50 7.36 2.42 19.95
CA PHE A 50 8.16 1.85 18.85
C PHE A 50 9.36 1.01 19.33
N LYS A 51 9.99 1.40 20.45
CA LYS A 51 11.13 0.67 21.06
C LYS A 51 12.29 0.43 20.11
N GLY A 52 12.47 1.31 19.15
CA GLY A 52 13.47 1.25 18.09
C GLY A 52 12.98 2.00 16.88
N ILE A 53 13.90 2.25 15.94
CA ILE A 53 13.55 3.01 14.75
C ILE A 53 12.52 2.26 13.89
N ALA A 54 11.53 3.00 13.41
CA ALA A 54 10.47 2.50 12.56
C ALA A 54 10.26 3.44 11.40
N ALA A 55 9.83 2.90 10.26
CA ALA A 55 9.40 3.72 9.13
C ALA A 55 8.11 4.46 9.48
N SER A 56 7.95 5.66 8.94
CA SER A 56 6.65 6.34 8.94
C SER A 56 5.59 5.42 8.32
N GLY A 57 4.40 5.41 8.91
CA GLY A 57 3.26 4.68 8.32
C GLY A 57 2.99 5.13 6.88
N TRP A 58 3.18 6.42 6.60
CA TRP A 58 3.03 6.96 5.25
C TRP A 58 4.11 6.45 4.29
N HIS A 59 5.29 6.14 4.80
CA HIS A 59 6.35 5.51 4.01
C HIS A 59 5.97 4.07 3.64
N THR A 60 5.48 3.29 4.59
CA THR A 60 4.96 1.94 4.35
C THR A 60 3.82 1.99 3.33
N SER A 61 2.94 2.99 3.42
CA SER A 61 1.86 3.21 2.47
C SER A 61 2.38 3.55 1.08
N ALA A 62 3.43 4.37 0.98
CA ALA A 62 4.04 4.73 -0.31
C ALA A 62 4.70 3.51 -0.99
N ILE A 63 5.37 2.66 -0.22
CA ILE A 63 5.93 1.40 -0.72
C ILE A 63 4.80 0.48 -1.21
N THR A 64 3.72 0.39 -0.44
CA THR A 64 2.52 -0.37 -0.83
C THR A 64 1.99 0.11 -2.18
N MET A 65 1.89 1.42 -2.37
CA MET A 65 1.47 2.02 -3.65
C MET A 65 2.40 1.63 -4.79
N ARG A 66 3.70 1.69 -4.59
CA ARG A 66 4.69 1.26 -5.60
C ARG A 66 4.45 -0.20 -6.01
N LEU A 67 4.26 -1.07 -5.03
CA LEU A 67 4.05 -2.50 -5.28
C LEU A 67 2.72 -2.77 -5.98
N TRP A 68 1.65 -2.02 -5.65
CA TRP A 68 0.38 -2.11 -6.39
C TRP A 68 0.57 -1.77 -7.87
N THR A 69 1.28 -0.68 -8.18
CA THR A 69 1.48 -0.26 -9.57
C THR A 69 2.21 -1.31 -10.40
N GLU A 70 3.01 -2.13 -9.75
CA GLU A 70 3.77 -3.19 -10.42
C GLU A 70 2.97 -4.49 -10.56
N CYS A 71 2.14 -4.86 -9.57
CA CYS A 71 1.43 -6.14 -9.58
C CYS A 71 -0.03 -6.04 -10.05
N MET A 72 -0.58 -4.84 -10.16
CA MET A 72 -1.96 -4.61 -10.61
C MET A 72 -1.94 -3.77 -11.89
N PRO A 73 -1.78 -4.40 -13.07
CA PRO A 73 -1.57 -3.66 -14.32
C PRO A 73 -2.90 -3.11 -14.88
N ILE A 74 -3.52 -2.19 -14.16
CA ILE A 74 -4.76 -1.54 -14.57
C ILE A 74 -4.49 -0.53 -15.69
N HIS A 75 -5.29 -0.58 -16.75
CA HIS A 75 -5.17 0.37 -17.85
C HIS A 75 -5.41 1.80 -17.36
N GLY A 76 -4.50 2.69 -17.70
CA GLY A 76 -4.55 4.09 -17.28
C GLY A 76 -4.03 4.35 -15.87
N GLY A 77 -3.62 3.30 -15.15
CA GLY A 77 -3.08 3.41 -13.80
C GLY A 77 -4.12 3.29 -12.70
N LEU A 78 -3.65 3.40 -11.45
CA LEU A 78 -4.51 3.28 -10.26
C LEU A 78 -4.99 4.68 -9.84
N VAL A 79 -6.17 5.06 -10.32
CA VAL A 79 -6.78 6.35 -9.95
C VAL A 79 -7.58 6.16 -8.68
N GLY A 80 -6.95 6.46 -7.55
CA GLY A 80 -7.56 6.32 -6.23
C GLY A 80 -8.62 7.37 -5.96
N SER A 81 -9.76 6.95 -5.42
CA SER A 81 -10.82 7.84 -4.95
C SER A 81 -10.94 7.87 -3.44
N GLU A 82 -10.58 6.78 -2.78
CA GLU A 82 -10.69 6.66 -1.33
C GLU A 82 -9.79 5.52 -0.84
N SER A 83 -9.20 5.68 0.34
CA SER A 83 -8.46 4.61 0.99
C SER A 83 -8.58 4.74 2.50
N SER A 84 -8.84 3.63 3.19
CA SER A 84 -8.70 3.53 4.63
C SER A 84 -7.46 2.71 4.96
N LEU A 85 -6.69 3.15 5.95
CA LEU A 85 -5.40 2.57 6.29
C LEU A 85 -5.33 2.24 7.79
N ARG A 86 -4.72 1.10 8.11
CA ARG A 86 -4.34 0.71 9.46
C ARG A 86 -2.93 0.17 9.45
N TRP A 87 -2.15 0.48 10.48
CA TRP A 87 -0.78 0.00 10.67
C TRP A 87 -0.70 -0.83 11.94
N PRO A 88 -0.96 -2.15 11.88
CA PRO A 88 -0.99 -3.00 13.08
C PRO A 88 0.38 -3.17 13.74
N ARG A 89 1.46 -3.09 12.95
CA ARG A 89 2.83 -3.27 13.44
C ARG A 89 3.78 -2.29 12.77
N PRO A 90 4.85 -1.86 13.47
CA PRO A 90 5.85 -0.99 12.86
C PRO A 90 6.67 -1.72 11.80
N THR A 91 7.01 -0.99 10.74
CA THR A 91 7.95 -1.43 9.73
C THR A 91 9.36 -1.12 10.20
N ARG A 92 10.25 -2.11 10.19
CA ARG A 92 11.63 -1.98 10.68
C ARG A 92 12.64 -1.90 9.53
N PRO A 93 13.80 -1.29 9.76
CA PRO A 93 14.90 -1.32 8.78
C PRO A 93 15.24 -2.78 8.43
N GLY A 94 15.40 -3.04 7.13
CA GLY A 94 15.71 -4.38 6.63
C GLY A 94 14.50 -5.27 6.38
N ASP A 95 13.30 -4.83 6.73
CA ASP A 95 12.11 -5.59 6.40
C ASP A 95 11.97 -5.76 4.88
N ARG A 96 11.60 -6.97 4.47
CA ARG A 96 11.24 -7.30 3.08
C ARG A 96 9.72 -7.32 2.99
N ILE A 97 9.18 -6.34 2.31
CA ILE A 97 7.74 -6.07 2.25
C ILE A 97 7.19 -6.57 0.93
N HIS A 98 6.10 -7.33 0.98
CA HIS A 98 5.28 -7.62 -0.20
C HIS A 98 3.83 -7.30 0.10
N VAL A 99 3.04 -7.10 -0.93
CA VAL A 99 1.60 -6.85 -0.80
C VAL A 99 0.79 -7.99 -1.41
N GLU A 100 -0.34 -8.26 -0.77
CA GLU A 100 -1.36 -9.18 -1.25
C GLU A 100 -2.67 -8.39 -1.30
N ALA A 101 -3.22 -8.22 -2.50
CA ALA A 101 -4.43 -7.46 -2.74
C ALA A 101 -5.51 -8.38 -3.30
N GLU A 102 -6.75 -8.21 -2.85
CA GLU A 102 -7.89 -8.99 -3.32
C GLU A 102 -9.06 -8.06 -3.65
N ILE A 103 -9.64 -8.22 -4.83
CA ILE A 103 -10.80 -7.45 -5.25
C ILE A 103 -12.02 -7.87 -4.41
N SER A 104 -12.63 -6.89 -3.74
CA SER A 104 -13.75 -7.11 -2.83
C SER A 104 -15.09 -6.61 -3.38
N ALA A 105 -15.09 -5.63 -4.28
CA ALA A 105 -16.32 -5.10 -4.88
C ALA A 105 -16.04 -4.47 -6.24
N ILE A 106 -17.00 -4.57 -7.14
CA ILE A 106 -16.97 -3.93 -8.46
C ILE A 106 -18.33 -3.29 -8.67
N THR A 107 -18.35 -1.96 -8.84
CA THR A 107 -19.58 -1.19 -9.04
C THR A 107 -19.47 -0.37 -10.32
N PRO A 108 -20.12 -0.80 -11.41
CA PRO A 108 -20.19 0.01 -12.62
C PRO A 108 -20.80 1.37 -12.34
N SER A 109 -20.27 2.43 -12.95
CA SER A 109 -20.84 3.77 -12.81
C SER A 109 -22.19 3.86 -13.49
N LYS A 110 -23.17 4.49 -12.82
CA LYS A 110 -24.50 4.74 -13.41
C LYS A 110 -24.53 5.97 -14.28
N THR A 111 -23.64 6.94 -14.01
CA THR A 111 -23.62 8.22 -14.72
C THR A 111 -22.54 8.28 -15.81
N LYS A 112 -21.42 7.57 -15.59
CA LYS A 112 -20.29 7.51 -16.54
C LYS A 112 -20.14 6.08 -17.03
N LEU A 113 -20.73 5.79 -18.18
CA LEU A 113 -20.87 4.42 -18.69
C LEU A 113 -19.56 3.77 -19.14
N ASP A 114 -18.47 4.56 -19.21
CA ASP A 114 -17.14 4.11 -19.62
C ASP A 114 -16.27 3.58 -18.48
N ARG A 115 -16.79 3.55 -17.25
CA ARG A 115 -15.99 3.21 -16.05
C ARG A 115 -16.80 2.62 -14.91
N GLY A 116 -16.09 2.17 -13.90
CA GLY A 116 -16.66 1.74 -12.63
C GLY A 116 -15.70 1.97 -11.48
N ILE A 117 -16.16 1.68 -10.27
CA ILE A 117 -15.35 1.71 -9.06
C ILE A 117 -15.02 0.28 -8.66
N VAL A 118 -13.75 0.01 -8.44
CA VAL A 118 -13.26 -1.28 -7.95
C VAL A 118 -12.68 -1.07 -6.56
N SER A 119 -13.16 -1.86 -5.60
CA SER A 119 -12.61 -1.89 -4.25
C SER A 119 -11.71 -3.10 -4.09
N TYR A 120 -10.58 -2.93 -3.43
CA TYR A 120 -9.70 -4.04 -3.08
C TYR A 120 -9.15 -3.87 -1.67
N VAL A 121 -8.96 -5.01 -1.01
CA VAL A 121 -8.39 -5.09 0.34
C VAL A 121 -6.96 -5.56 0.22
N THR A 122 -6.04 -4.88 0.91
CA THR A 122 -4.62 -5.18 0.85
C THR A 122 -4.08 -5.47 2.24
N GLN A 123 -3.15 -6.43 2.31
CA GLN A 123 -2.22 -6.58 3.42
C GLN A 123 -0.80 -6.39 2.88
N ALA A 124 -0.02 -5.55 3.56
CA ALA A 124 1.43 -5.49 3.37
C ALA A 124 2.07 -6.29 4.49
N LEU A 125 2.92 -7.25 4.13
CA LEU A 125 3.51 -8.21 5.08
C LEU A 125 5.04 -8.13 5.01
N ASN A 126 5.69 -8.40 6.15
CA ASN A 126 7.14 -8.53 6.18
C ASN A 126 7.56 -9.99 5.91
N GLN A 127 8.87 -10.27 6.00
CA GLN A 127 9.45 -11.60 5.77
C GLN A 127 9.00 -12.67 6.77
N HIS A 128 8.42 -12.26 7.89
CA HIS A 128 7.91 -13.17 8.93
C HIS A 128 6.40 -13.41 8.80
N GLY A 129 5.75 -12.80 7.81
CA GLY A 129 4.31 -12.87 7.65
C GLY A 129 3.54 -11.93 8.58
N ASP A 130 4.22 -11.01 9.27
CA ASP A 130 3.57 -10.01 10.11
C ASP A 130 2.92 -8.94 9.23
N VAL A 131 1.71 -8.54 9.60
CA VAL A 131 0.96 -7.53 8.88
C VAL A 131 1.41 -6.13 9.31
N LEU A 132 1.99 -5.37 8.38
CA LEU A 132 2.46 -4.01 8.58
C LEU A 132 1.44 -2.97 8.22
N LEU A 133 0.54 -3.29 7.30
CA LEU A 133 -0.48 -2.39 6.81
C LEU A 133 -1.69 -3.19 6.34
N ILE A 134 -2.88 -2.69 6.65
CA ILE A 134 -4.15 -3.17 6.09
C ILE A 134 -4.84 -1.98 5.46
N SER A 135 -5.32 -2.14 4.24
CA SER A 135 -6.07 -1.08 3.58
C SER A 135 -7.30 -1.61 2.86
N THR A 136 -8.31 -0.76 2.74
CA THR A 136 -9.39 -0.90 1.77
C THR A 136 -9.33 0.32 0.86
N THR A 137 -9.16 0.09 -0.42
CA THR A 137 -8.93 1.16 -1.40
C THR A 137 -9.92 1.04 -2.54
N ARG A 138 -10.39 2.19 -3.01
CA ARG A 138 -11.32 2.31 -4.13
C ARG A 138 -10.63 3.05 -5.26
N ILE A 139 -10.67 2.46 -6.45
CA ILE A 139 -10.07 3.03 -7.66
C ILE A 139 -11.11 3.13 -8.78
N VAL A 140 -10.89 4.07 -9.68
CA VAL A 140 -11.65 4.18 -10.93
C VAL A 140 -10.99 3.30 -11.98
N VAL A 141 -11.75 2.42 -12.61
CA VAL A 141 -11.26 1.55 -13.67
C VAL A 141 -12.13 1.72 -14.92
N PHE A 142 -11.47 1.88 -16.05
CA PHE A 142 -12.15 2.08 -17.33
C PHE A 142 -12.53 0.76 -18.00
N LYS A 143 -13.58 0.83 -18.82
CA LYS A 143 -13.98 -0.25 -19.73
C LYS A 143 -13.14 -0.22 -21.00
N LYS A 144 -13.05 -1.36 -21.64
CA LYS A 144 -12.17 -1.56 -22.81
C LYS A 144 -12.61 -0.79 -24.05
N ASN A 145 -13.90 -0.77 -24.31
CA ASN A 145 -14.46 -0.21 -25.52
C ASN A 145 -15.68 0.65 -25.20
N VAL A 146 -15.46 1.92 -24.99
CA VAL A 146 -16.56 2.89 -24.85
C VAL A 146 -16.22 4.15 -25.63
#